data_03bba4a2f9101879d191d8b49a6d47de
#
_entry.id   03bba4a2f9101879d191d8b49a6d47de
#
_cell.length_a   1.000
_cell.length_b   1.000
_cell.length_c   1.000
_cell.angle_alpha   90.00
_cell.angle_beta   90.00
_cell.angle_gamma   90.00
#
_symmetry.space_group_name_H-M   'P 1'
#
loop_
_entity.id
_entity.type
_entity.pdbx_description
1 polymer ?
#
loop_
_entity_poly.entity_id
_entity_poly.type
_entity_poly.pdbx_seq_one_letter_code
_entity_poly.pdbx_strand_id
1 'polypeptide(L)'
;PIVIGQACEFDYSGTQACKALRDEGYRVILVNSNPATIMTDPEFADATYVEPVTPELVAKIIEKEKPDAILPTMGGQTGLNTALSLARMGVLDAHGVELIGAKREAIDKAEDREKFQEAMSRIGLESPRGRVAHTLQEAHEVLEETGLPAIIRPSFTLGGTGGGVAYNREEFEEIIRRGLDTSPTSEVLVEESIIGWKEYEMEVVRDKADNCIIICSIENVDPMGVHTGDSITVAPALT
;
A
#
# COMPACT_ATOMS: atom_id res chain seq x y z
N PRO A 1 13.07 0.55 1.61
CA PRO A 1 12.36 0.22 0.37
C PRO A 1 13.17 -0.71 -0.51
N ILE A 2 12.49 -1.65 -1.16
CA ILE A 2 13.12 -2.67 -2.00
C ILE A 2 13.28 -2.17 -3.45
N VAL A 3 12.48 -1.20 -3.85
CA VAL A 3 12.44 -0.67 -5.21
C VAL A 3 13.10 0.71 -5.26
N ILE A 4 14.02 0.89 -6.21
CA ILE A 4 14.64 2.19 -6.48
C ILE A 4 13.54 3.18 -6.91
N GLY A 5 13.52 4.38 -6.35
CA GLY A 5 12.49 5.40 -6.57
C GLY A 5 11.52 5.53 -5.40
N GLN A 6 11.13 4.44 -4.75
CA GLN A 6 10.33 4.50 -3.52
C GLN A 6 11.16 4.92 -2.28
N ALA A 7 12.48 4.84 -2.38
CA ALA A 7 13.39 5.17 -1.28
C ALA A 7 13.17 6.58 -0.72
N CYS A 8 13.05 7.58 -1.59
CA CYS A 8 12.90 8.97 -1.16
C CYS A 8 11.58 9.22 -0.40
N GLU A 9 10.52 8.58 -0.82
CA GLU A 9 9.20 8.71 -0.19
C GLU A 9 9.18 8.06 1.19
N PHE A 10 9.52 6.77 1.27
CA PHE A 10 9.44 6.00 2.52
C PHE A 10 10.57 6.30 3.49
N ASP A 11 11.77 6.64 3.03
CA ASP A 11 12.89 6.99 3.90
C ASP A 11 12.58 8.26 4.70
N TYR A 12 12.04 9.27 4.04
CA TYR A 12 11.66 10.51 4.72
C TYR A 12 10.49 10.30 5.68
N SER A 13 9.42 9.66 5.24
CA SER A 13 8.23 9.38 6.06
C SER A 13 8.58 8.56 7.29
N GLY A 14 9.37 7.49 7.11
CA GLY A 14 9.82 6.64 8.21
C GLY A 14 10.75 7.36 9.20
N THR A 15 11.64 8.21 8.70
CA THR A 15 12.50 9.05 9.55
C THR A 15 11.67 10.02 10.39
N GLN A 16 10.66 10.66 9.80
CA GLN A 16 9.76 11.54 10.53
C GLN A 16 8.94 10.80 11.59
N ALA A 17 8.47 9.58 11.28
CA ALA A 17 7.79 8.73 12.25
C ALA A 17 8.68 8.36 13.43
N CYS A 18 9.93 7.95 13.18
CA CYS A 18 10.91 7.67 14.24
C CYS A 18 11.12 8.88 15.13
N LYS A 19 11.32 10.04 14.54
CA LYS A 19 11.51 11.30 15.26
C LYS A 19 10.30 11.66 16.12
N ALA A 20 9.10 11.65 15.54
CA ALA A 20 7.86 11.95 16.24
C ALA A 20 7.62 11.01 17.43
N LEU A 21 7.84 9.71 17.27
CA LEU A 21 7.70 8.75 18.34
C LEU A 21 8.71 8.97 19.46
N ARG A 22 9.96 9.31 19.15
CA ARG A 22 10.98 9.63 20.16
C ARG A 22 10.69 10.93 20.90
N ASP A 23 10.21 11.94 20.18
CA ASP A 23 9.81 13.22 20.80
C ASP A 23 8.65 13.03 21.80
N GLU A 24 7.78 12.05 21.57
CA GLU A 24 6.72 11.61 22.50
C GLU A 24 7.22 10.65 23.60
N GLY A 25 8.51 10.35 23.64
CA GLY A 25 9.13 9.52 24.69
C GLY A 25 9.06 8.01 24.48
N TYR A 26 8.69 7.56 23.28
CA TYR A 26 8.70 6.12 22.96
C TYR A 26 10.11 5.63 22.63
N ARG A 27 10.39 4.40 23.03
CA ARG A 27 11.58 3.66 22.58
C ARG A 27 11.32 3.12 21.18
N VAL A 28 12.14 3.53 20.21
CA VAL A 28 11.97 3.16 18.80
C VAL A 28 12.96 2.06 18.41
N ILE A 29 12.43 0.99 17.83
CA ILE A 29 13.18 -0.13 17.24
C ILE A 29 12.92 -0.11 15.75
N LEU A 30 13.94 0.09 14.94
CA LEU A 30 13.86 0.16 13.50
C LEU A 30 14.38 -1.13 12.85
N VAL A 31 13.62 -1.63 11.88
CA VAL A 31 14.07 -2.72 10.99
C VAL A 31 14.03 -2.20 9.54
N ASN A 32 15.17 -2.22 8.87
CA ASN A 32 15.29 -1.80 7.48
C ASN A 32 16.39 -2.58 6.79
N SER A 33 16.16 -3.09 5.60
CA SER A 33 17.14 -3.87 4.85
C SER A 33 18.20 -3.03 4.15
N ASN A 34 18.04 -1.71 4.08
CA ASN A 34 18.98 -0.82 3.41
C ASN A 34 19.91 -0.13 4.44
N PRO A 35 21.22 -0.44 4.42
CA PRO A 35 22.17 0.21 5.32
C PRO A 35 22.50 1.67 4.94
N ALA A 36 22.10 2.11 3.75
CA ALA A 36 22.46 3.42 3.20
C ALA A 36 21.30 4.43 3.26
N THR A 37 20.24 4.12 3.99
CA THR A 37 19.12 5.07 4.23
C THR A 37 19.39 5.96 5.42
N ILE A 38 18.86 7.19 5.40
CA ILE A 38 18.90 8.09 6.56
C ILE A 38 18.19 7.49 7.79
N MET A 39 17.19 6.60 7.58
CA MET A 39 16.48 5.93 8.68
C MET A 39 17.41 5.07 9.54
N THR A 40 18.44 4.45 8.96
CA THR A 40 19.37 3.58 9.68
C THR A 40 20.48 4.33 10.39
N ASP A 41 20.50 5.66 10.34
CA ASP A 41 21.37 6.46 11.16
C ASP A 41 21.04 6.24 12.66
N PRO A 42 22.06 5.99 13.50
CA PRO A 42 21.88 5.70 14.92
C PRO A 42 21.12 6.77 15.71
N GLU A 43 21.03 8.00 15.16
CA GLU A 43 20.32 9.08 15.84
C GLU A 43 18.78 8.94 15.79
N PHE A 44 18.22 8.14 14.87
CA PHE A 44 16.77 8.06 14.67
C PHE A 44 16.06 6.95 15.45
N ALA A 45 16.78 5.94 15.91
CA ALA A 45 16.19 4.84 16.67
C ALA A 45 17.08 4.41 17.83
N ASP A 46 16.46 3.86 18.88
CA ASP A 46 17.17 3.34 20.05
C ASP A 46 17.81 1.98 19.78
N ALA A 47 17.28 1.24 18.81
CA ALA A 47 17.87 0.04 18.26
C ALA A 47 17.57 -0.05 16.75
N THR A 48 18.60 -0.30 15.96
CA THR A 48 18.51 -0.42 14.50
C THR A 48 18.97 -1.79 14.06
N TYR A 49 18.10 -2.48 13.33
CA TYR A 49 18.37 -3.77 12.71
C TYR A 49 18.46 -3.63 11.21
N VAL A 50 19.66 -3.73 10.67
CA VAL A 50 19.89 -3.74 9.21
C VAL A 50 19.82 -5.20 8.75
N GLU A 51 18.60 -5.66 8.56
CA GLU A 51 18.27 -7.05 8.25
C GLU A 51 17.18 -7.15 7.20
N PRO A 52 17.07 -8.26 6.47
CA PRO A 52 15.93 -8.48 5.59
C PRO A 52 14.59 -8.34 6.32
N VAL A 53 13.66 -7.58 5.76
CA VAL A 53 12.33 -7.39 6.35
C VAL A 53 11.45 -8.59 5.97
N THR A 54 11.72 -9.72 6.65
CA THR A 54 10.93 -10.95 6.50
C THR A 54 10.21 -11.29 7.80
N PRO A 55 9.05 -11.98 7.74
CA PRO A 55 8.30 -12.34 8.94
C PRO A 55 9.14 -13.10 9.98
N GLU A 56 9.98 -14.02 9.52
CA GLU A 56 10.82 -14.87 10.39
C GLU A 56 11.88 -14.06 11.14
N LEU A 57 12.51 -13.09 10.48
CA LEU A 57 13.52 -12.25 11.12
C LEU A 57 12.87 -11.21 12.04
N VAL A 58 11.79 -10.60 11.60
CA VAL A 58 11.06 -9.63 12.43
C VAL A 58 10.47 -10.32 13.66
N ALA A 59 10.00 -11.59 13.57
CA ALA A 59 9.56 -12.36 14.71
C ALA A 59 10.68 -12.55 15.76
N LYS A 60 11.90 -12.83 15.34
CA LYS A 60 13.08 -12.94 16.25
C LYS A 60 13.42 -11.60 16.91
N ILE A 61 13.26 -10.50 16.18
CA ILE A 61 13.46 -9.16 16.75
C ILE A 61 12.37 -8.84 17.77
N ILE A 62 11.12 -9.18 17.49
CA ILE A 62 10.01 -9.06 18.46
C ILE A 62 10.28 -9.85 19.73
N GLU A 63 10.69 -11.11 19.60
CA GLU A 63 11.03 -11.97 20.74
C GLU A 63 12.14 -11.37 21.61
N LYS A 64 13.16 -10.79 20.96
CA LYS A 64 14.32 -10.19 21.64
C LYS A 64 13.99 -8.85 22.29
N GLU A 65 13.37 -7.95 21.53
CA GLU A 65 13.16 -6.55 21.93
C GLU A 65 11.86 -6.32 22.71
N LYS A 66 10.89 -7.23 22.56
CA LYS A 66 9.57 -7.20 23.21
C LYS A 66 8.88 -5.85 23.09
N PRO A 67 8.67 -5.34 21.86
CA PRO A 67 7.98 -4.09 21.67
C PRO A 67 6.50 -4.21 22.07
N ASP A 68 5.91 -3.11 22.51
CA ASP A 68 4.47 -3.04 22.81
C ASP A 68 3.64 -2.90 21.52
N ALA A 69 4.24 -2.32 20.47
CA ALA A 69 3.53 -2.03 19.22
C ALA A 69 4.43 -2.14 17.98
N ILE A 70 3.81 -2.34 16.82
CA ILE A 70 4.45 -2.30 15.50
C ILE A 70 3.70 -1.32 14.59
N LEU A 71 4.45 -0.44 13.91
CA LEU A 71 3.94 0.53 12.92
C LEU A 71 4.36 0.09 11.51
N PRO A 72 3.52 -0.63 10.77
CA PRO A 72 3.88 -1.13 9.44
C PRO A 72 3.63 -0.12 8.31
N THR A 73 2.76 0.87 8.51
CA THR A 73 2.27 1.77 7.46
C THR A 73 3.36 2.66 6.85
N MET A 74 4.43 2.95 7.61
CA MET A 74 5.59 3.70 7.10
C MET A 74 6.63 2.83 6.39
N GLY A 75 6.39 1.53 6.25
CA GLY A 75 7.28 0.55 5.62
C GLY A 75 6.87 0.13 4.21
N GLY A 76 5.89 0.81 3.61
CA GLY A 76 5.31 0.45 2.32
C GLY A 76 4.72 -0.97 2.31
N GLN A 77 4.54 -1.52 1.11
CA GLN A 77 3.95 -2.86 0.93
C GLN A 77 4.70 -3.96 1.69
N THR A 78 6.03 -3.86 1.76
CA THR A 78 6.85 -4.82 2.51
C THR A 78 6.53 -4.80 3.99
N GLY A 79 6.38 -3.63 4.59
CA GLY A 79 6.00 -3.47 5.99
C GLY A 79 4.61 -4.04 6.27
N LEU A 80 3.63 -3.70 5.42
CA LEU A 80 2.24 -4.17 5.54
C LEU A 80 2.15 -5.69 5.42
N ASN A 81 2.76 -6.28 4.39
CA ASN A 81 2.74 -7.72 4.15
C ASN A 81 3.44 -8.50 5.28
N THR A 82 4.56 -7.97 5.79
CA THR A 82 5.27 -8.57 6.93
C THR A 82 4.40 -8.55 8.18
N ALA A 83 3.75 -7.43 8.48
CA ALA A 83 2.88 -7.31 9.65
C ALA A 83 1.66 -8.26 9.57
N LEU A 84 1.02 -8.37 8.40
CA LEU A 84 -0.06 -9.33 8.18
C LEU A 84 0.41 -10.77 8.36
N SER A 85 1.59 -11.10 7.87
CA SER A 85 2.18 -12.44 8.03
C SER A 85 2.47 -12.76 9.49
N LEU A 86 3.05 -11.81 10.25
CA LEU A 86 3.29 -11.95 11.69
C LEU A 86 1.98 -12.15 12.46
N ALA A 87 0.92 -11.44 12.09
CA ALA A 87 -0.40 -11.62 12.69
C ALA A 87 -0.98 -13.01 12.38
N ARG A 88 -0.86 -13.48 11.11
CA ARG A 88 -1.31 -14.84 10.72
C ARG A 88 -0.51 -15.95 11.42
N MET A 89 0.77 -15.74 11.64
CA MET A 89 1.64 -16.66 12.39
C MET A 89 1.34 -16.66 13.91
N GLY A 90 0.50 -15.74 14.39
CA GLY A 90 0.20 -15.61 15.83
C GLY A 90 1.32 -14.96 16.64
N VAL A 91 2.37 -14.44 16.01
CA VAL A 91 3.53 -13.83 16.69
C VAL A 91 3.11 -12.58 17.47
N LEU A 92 2.27 -11.73 16.88
CA LEU A 92 1.84 -10.50 17.53
C LEU A 92 1.03 -10.80 18.79
N ASP A 93 0.09 -11.73 18.71
CA ASP A 93 -0.74 -12.14 19.86
C ASP A 93 0.11 -12.82 20.95
N ALA A 94 1.05 -13.68 20.57
CA ALA A 94 1.91 -14.39 21.51
C ALA A 94 2.82 -13.47 22.34
N HIS A 95 3.19 -12.32 21.77
CA HIS A 95 4.05 -11.34 22.43
C HIS A 95 3.31 -10.07 22.90
N GLY A 96 1.98 -9.98 22.69
CA GLY A 96 1.17 -8.84 23.07
C GLY A 96 1.48 -7.57 22.28
N VAL A 97 1.90 -7.71 21.02
CA VAL A 97 2.29 -6.59 20.16
C VAL A 97 1.08 -6.01 19.43
N GLU A 98 0.80 -4.74 19.64
CA GLU A 98 -0.31 -4.06 18.98
C GLU A 98 0.08 -3.54 17.58
N LEU A 99 -0.80 -3.73 16.58
CA LEU A 99 -0.69 -3.03 15.29
C LEU A 99 -1.21 -1.59 15.45
N ILE A 100 -0.33 -0.62 15.24
CA ILE A 100 -0.67 0.82 15.27
C ILE A 100 -0.60 1.42 13.86
N GLY A 101 -1.25 2.56 13.66
CA GLY A 101 -1.40 3.19 12.34
C GLY A 101 -2.57 2.60 11.55
N ALA A 102 -2.64 1.28 11.41
CA ALA A 102 -3.78 0.58 10.82
C ALA A 102 -3.98 -0.79 11.47
N LYS A 103 -5.24 -1.18 11.68
CA LYS A 103 -5.60 -2.51 12.18
C LYS A 103 -5.51 -3.55 11.06
N ARG A 104 -5.32 -4.83 11.43
CA ARG A 104 -5.24 -5.95 10.50
C ARG A 104 -6.38 -5.96 9.47
N GLU A 105 -7.63 -5.79 9.94
CA GLU A 105 -8.81 -5.81 9.07
C GLU A 105 -8.84 -4.62 8.11
N ALA A 106 -8.31 -3.47 8.52
CA ALA A 106 -8.20 -2.28 7.68
C ALA A 106 -7.15 -2.48 6.58
N ILE A 107 -5.99 -3.03 6.94
CA ILE A 107 -4.93 -3.35 5.96
C ILE A 107 -5.44 -4.38 4.95
N ASP A 108 -6.03 -5.48 5.43
CA ASP A 108 -6.54 -6.55 4.58
C ASP A 108 -7.63 -6.05 3.62
N LYS A 109 -8.51 -5.16 4.08
CA LYS A 109 -9.54 -4.53 3.25
C LYS A 109 -8.96 -3.56 2.22
N ALA A 110 -7.95 -2.78 2.58
CA ALA A 110 -7.34 -1.80 1.70
C ALA A 110 -6.47 -2.44 0.61
N GLU A 111 -5.80 -3.53 0.94
CA GLU A 111 -4.89 -4.23 0.02
C GLU A 111 -5.59 -5.22 -0.92
N ASP A 112 -6.73 -5.76 -0.49
CA ASP A 112 -7.55 -6.66 -1.28
C ASP A 112 -8.57 -5.84 -2.09
N ARG A 113 -8.42 -5.86 -3.40
CA ARG A 113 -9.20 -5.00 -4.31
C ARG A 113 -10.69 -5.36 -4.30
N GLU A 114 -11.03 -6.64 -4.20
CA GLU A 114 -12.40 -7.11 -4.15
C GLU A 114 -13.08 -6.65 -2.86
N LYS A 115 -12.43 -6.85 -1.71
CA LYS A 115 -12.92 -6.37 -0.41
C LYS A 115 -13.05 -4.85 -0.37
N PHE A 116 -12.13 -4.14 -1.03
CA PHE A 116 -12.21 -2.70 -1.13
C PHE A 116 -13.42 -2.26 -1.94
N GLN A 117 -13.65 -2.82 -3.12
CA GLN A 117 -14.83 -2.52 -3.95
C GLN A 117 -16.14 -2.84 -3.23
N GLU A 118 -16.22 -4.00 -2.55
CA GLU A 118 -17.38 -4.34 -1.73
C GLU A 118 -17.62 -3.32 -0.60
N ALA A 119 -16.55 -2.88 0.06
CA ALA A 119 -16.64 -1.88 1.12
C ALA A 119 -17.14 -0.54 0.59
N MET A 120 -16.65 -0.09 -0.57
CA MET A 120 -17.10 1.15 -1.21
C MET A 120 -18.57 1.06 -1.64
N SER A 121 -18.97 -0.02 -2.30
CA SER A 121 -20.36 -0.26 -2.69
C SER A 121 -21.32 -0.26 -1.50
N ARG A 122 -20.90 -0.86 -0.37
CA ARG A 122 -21.70 -0.93 0.85
C ARG A 122 -22.02 0.45 1.45
N ILE A 123 -21.12 1.41 1.30
CA ILE A 123 -21.32 2.79 1.76
C ILE A 123 -21.86 3.72 0.67
N GLY A 124 -22.21 3.17 -0.50
CA GLY A 124 -22.84 3.91 -1.59
C GLY A 124 -21.87 4.73 -2.43
N LEU A 125 -20.58 4.42 -2.39
CA LEU A 125 -19.57 5.01 -3.27
C LEU A 125 -19.42 4.16 -4.53
N GLU A 126 -19.23 4.84 -5.66
CA GLU A 126 -18.95 4.21 -6.93
C GLU A 126 -17.44 3.97 -7.09
N SER A 127 -17.11 2.85 -7.69
CA SER A 127 -15.77 2.52 -8.16
C SER A 127 -15.79 2.37 -9.68
N PRO A 128 -14.64 2.50 -10.37
CA PRO A 128 -14.58 2.16 -11.79
C PRO A 128 -15.16 0.76 -12.03
N ARG A 129 -15.93 0.61 -13.10
CA ARG A 129 -16.52 -0.69 -13.45
C ARG A 129 -15.40 -1.67 -13.79
N GLY A 130 -15.48 -2.84 -13.22
CA GLY A 130 -14.48 -3.87 -13.42
C GLY A 130 -14.57 -4.97 -12.39
N ARG A 131 -13.81 -6.02 -12.61
CA ARG A 131 -13.71 -7.14 -11.68
C ARG A 131 -12.38 -7.89 -11.85
N VAL A 132 -12.08 -8.71 -10.87
CA VAL A 132 -10.92 -9.60 -10.89
C VAL A 132 -11.14 -10.73 -11.90
N ALA A 133 -10.07 -11.07 -12.62
CA ALA A 133 -10.01 -12.19 -13.54
C ALA A 133 -8.79 -13.07 -13.23
N HIS A 134 -8.96 -14.38 -13.25
CA HIS A 134 -7.90 -15.37 -13.01
C HIS A 134 -7.45 -16.06 -14.31
N THR A 135 -8.16 -15.83 -15.38
CA THR A 135 -7.88 -16.39 -16.69
C THR A 135 -8.04 -15.34 -17.78
N LEU A 136 -7.38 -15.57 -18.92
CA LEU A 136 -7.55 -14.72 -20.10
C LEU A 136 -9.00 -14.68 -20.57
N GLN A 137 -9.73 -15.81 -20.46
CA GLN A 137 -11.13 -15.88 -20.85
C GLN A 137 -12.01 -14.98 -19.97
N GLU A 138 -11.87 -15.09 -18.65
CA GLU A 138 -12.57 -14.20 -17.70
C GLU A 138 -12.25 -12.72 -17.96
N ALA A 139 -10.98 -12.41 -18.24
CA ALA A 139 -10.57 -11.06 -18.57
C ALA A 139 -11.27 -10.53 -19.84
N HIS A 140 -11.46 -11.36 -20.85
CA HIS A 140 -12.22 -10.97 -22.05
C HIS A 140 -13.71 -10.72 -21.74
N GLU A 141 -14.32 -11.49 -20.86
CA GLU A 141 -15.69 -11.24 -20.42
C GLU A 141 -15.81 -9.87 -19.72
N VAL A 142 -14.84 -9.53 -18.87
CA VAL A 142 -14.81 -8.22 -18.23
C VAL A 142 -14.60 -7.10 -19.26
N LEU A 143 -13.73 -7.32 -20.26
CA LEU A 143 -13.50 -6.33 -21.33
C LEU A 143 -14.77 -6.00 -22.11
N GLU A 144 -15.64 -6.98 -22.36
CA GLU A 144 -16.92 -6.73 -23.03
C GLU A 144 -17.85 -5.82 -22.20
N GLU A 145 -17.72 -5.84 -20.85
CA GLU A 145 -18.49 -5.02 -19.94
C GLU A 145 -17.90 -3.62 -19.77
N THR A 146 -16.56 -3.51 -19.70
CA THR A 146 -15.83 -2.26 -19.40
C THR A 146 -15.47 -1.47 -20.65
N GLY A 147 -15.18 -2.18 -21.75
CA GLY A 147 -14.71 -1.57 -23.00
C GLY A 147 -13.23 -1.17 -22.95
N LEU A 148 -12.82 -0.43 -23.97
CA LEU A 148 -11.47 0.13 -24.13
C LEU A 148 -11.53 1.66 -24.06
N PRO A 149 -10.50 2.34 -23.53
CA PRO A 149 -9.31 1.73 -22.93
C PRO A 149 -9.61 1.06 -21.59
N ALA A 150 -8.89 -0.03 -21.29
CA ALA A 150 -9.01 -0.77 -20.05
C ALA A 150 -7.73 -0.69 -19.23
N ILE A 151 -7.87 -0.60 -17.92
CA ILE A 151 -6.75 -0.63 -16.97
C ILE A 151 -6.63 -2.05 -16.42
N ILE A 152 -5.42 -2.59 -16.45
CA ILE A 152 -5.10 -3.91 -15.91
C ILE A 152 -4.13 -3.73 -14.75
N ARG A 153 -4.49 -4.27 -13.59
CA ARG A 153 -3.68 -4.20 -12.37
C ARG A 153 -3.53 -5.57 -11.75
N PRO A 154 -2.35 -6.20 -11.81
CA PRO A 154 -2.10 -7.45 -11.09
C PRO A 154 -2.25 -7.24 -9.58
N SER A 155 -2.82 -8.23 -8.90
CA SER A 155 -2.95 -8.20 -7.44
C SER A 155 -1.61 -8.46 -6.75
N PHE A 156 -1.40 -7.85 -5.60
CA PHE A 156 -0.22 -8.01 -4.73
C PHE A 156 1.12 -7.66 -5.40
N THR A 157 1.10 -6.78 -6.41
CA THR A 157 2.31 -6.26 -7.07
C THR A 157 2.56 -4.81 -6.68
N LEU A 158 3.85 -4.40 -6.75
CA LEU A 158 4.29 -3.05 -6.43
C LEU A 158 4.33 -2.16 -7.66
N GLY A 159 3.88 -0.91 -7.51
CA GLY A 159 4.16 0.17 -8.45
C GLY A 159 3.72 -0.09 -9.89
N GLY A 160 2.60 -0.74 -10.09
CA GLY A 160 2.09 -1.03 -11.45
C GLY A 160 2.84 -2.14 -12.19
N THR A 161 3.74 -2.87 -11.52
CA THR A 161 4.50 -3.97 -12.12
C THR A 161 3.57 -5.02 -12.74
N GLY A 162 3.78 -5.34 -14.02
CA GLY A 162 2.98 -6.29 -14.78
C GLY A 162 1.64 -5.73 -15.28
N GLY A 163 1.19 -4.58 -14.79
CA GLY A 163 -0.02 -3.90 -15.22
C GLY A 163 0.19 -2.96 -16.41
N GLY A 164 -0.87 -2.26 -16.77
CA GLY A 164 -0.85 -1.26 -17.84
C GLY A 164 -2.23 -0.83 -18.30
N VAL A 165 -2.23 0.03 -19.30
CA VAL A 165 -3.45 0.48 -19.99
C VAL A 165 -3.46 -0.14 -21.38
N ALA A 166 -4.54 -0.79 -21.71
CA ALA A 166 -4.77 -1.38 -23.04
C ALA A 166 -5.70 -0.49 -23.85
N TYR A 167 -5.25 -0.07 -25.01
CA TYR A 167 -6.04 0.76 -25.95
C TYR A 167 -6.66 -0.08 -27.06
N ASN A 168 -6.20 -1.32 -27.23
CA ASN A 168 -6.70 -2.29 -28.20
C ASN A 168 -6.64 -3.73 -27.65
N ARG A 169 -7.26 -4.68 -28.37
CA ARG A 169 -7.34 -6.07 -27.91
C ARG A 169 -5.97 -6.78 -27.87
N GLU A 170 -5.05 -6.44 -28.73
CA GLU A 170 -3.72 -7.06 -28.78
C GLU A 170 -2.91 -6.67 -27.54
N GLU A 171 -2.88 -5.38 -27.23
CA GLU A 171 -2.26 -4.86 -26.00
C GLU A 171 -2.93 -5.46 -24.75
N PHE A 172 -4.26 -5.56 -24.75
CA PHE A 172 -5.02 -6.16 -23.65
C PHE A 172 -4.55 -7.57 -23.35
N GLU A 173 -4.50 -8.44 -24.38
CA GLU A 173 -4.06 -9.82 -24.18
C GLU A 173 -2.62 -9.94 -23.68
N GLU A 174 -1.72 -9.11 -24.21
CA GLU A 174 -0.32 -9.09 -23.78
C GLU A 174 -0.19 -8.70 -22.30
N ILE A 175 -0.89 -7.62 -21.90
CA ILE A 175 -0.84 -7.13 -20.53
C ILE A 175 -1.50 -8.14 -19.56
N ILE A 176 -2.62 -8.76 -19.94
CA ILE A 176 -3.28 -9.76 -19.10
C ILE A 176 -2.38 -10.96 -18.86
N ARG A 177 -1.75 -11.53 -19.91
CA ARG A 177 -0.82 -12.66 -19.75
C ARG A 177 0.33 -12.31 -18.81
N ARG A 178 0.96 -11.17 -19.05
CA ARG A 178 2.05 -10.66 -18.21
C ARG A 178 1.57 -10.44 -16.76
N GLY A 179 0.39 -9.87 -16.57
CA GLY A 179 -0.19 -9.59 -15.26
C GLY A 179 -0.49 -10.86 -14.46
N LEU A 180 -1.10 -11.87 -15.11
CA LEU A 180 -1.38 -13.16 -14.47
C LEU A 180 -0.09 -13.91 -14.09
N ASP A 181 0.96 -13.80 -14.92
CA ASP A 181 2.26 -14.42 -14.63
C ASP A 181 3.00 -13.68 -13.49
N THR A 182 2.81 -12.36 -13.37
CA THR A 182 3.50 -11.54 -12.37
C THR A 182 2.81 -11.58 -11.01
N SER A 183 1.49 -11.73 -10.99
CA SER A 183 0.70 -11.80 -9.75
C SER A 183 1.00 -13.10 -8.99
N PRO A 184 1.38 -13.02 -7.69
CA PRO A 184 1.59 -14.20 -6.86
C PRO A 184 0.35 -15.08 -6.69
N THR A 185 -0.83 -14.52 -6.90
CA THR A 185 -2.13 -15.19 -6.81
C THR A 185 -2.73 -15.50 -8.18
N SER A 186 -1.99 -15.20 -9.28
CA SER A 186 -2.44 -15.36 -10.66
C SER A 186 -3.80 -14.68 -10.91
N GLU A 187 -3.92 -13.44 -10.46
CA GLU A 187 -5.14 -12.66 -10.62
C GLU A 187 -4.83 -11.24 -11.07
N VAL A 188 -5.69 -10.67 -11.89
CA VAL A 188 -5.62 -9.30 -12.37
C VAL A 188 -6.99 -8.63 -12.21
N LEU A 189 -6.99 -7.39 -11.75
CA LEU A 189 -8.16 -6.52 -11.83
C LEU A 189 -8.19 -5.88 -13.22
N VAL A 190 -9.31 -6.01 -13.91
CA VAL A 190 -9.59 -5.33 -15.17
C VAL A 190 -10.67 -4.29 -14.92
N GLU A 191 -10.37 -3.03 -15.23
CA GLU A 191 -11.26 -1.90 -14.97
C GLU A 191 -11.40 -0.99 -16.18
N GLU A 192 -12.52 -0.26 -16.25
CA GLU A 192 -12.66 0.86 -17.18
C GLU A 192 -11.61 1.94 -16.88
N SER A 193 -11.17 2.64 -17.91
CA SER A 193 -10.16 3.68 -17.74
C SER A 193 -10.81 5.00 -17.29
N ILE A 194 -10.26 5.57 -16.24
CA ILE A 194 -10.55 6.92 -15.77
C ILE A 194 -9.39 7.89 -16.03
N ILE A 195 -8.49 7.54 -16.95
CA ILE A 195 -7.37 8.40 -17.35
C ILE A 195 -7.91 9.77 -17.82
N GLY A 196 -7.27 10.82 -17.34
CA GLY A 196 -7.65 12.19 -17.64
C GLY A 196 -8.68 12.81 -16.69
N TRP A 197 -9.21 12.04 -15.74
CA TRP A 197 -10.03 12.58 -14.67
C TRP A 197 -9.16 13.38 -13.69
N LYS A 198 -9.79 14.31 -12.97
CA LYS A 198 -9.13 14.96 -11.83
C LYS A 198 -8.99 14.01 -10.66
N GLU A 199 -7.86 14.11 -9.98
CA GLU A 199 -7.55 13.30 -8.81
C GLU A 199 -7.54 14.15 -7.55
N TYR A 200 -8.29 13.72 -6.55
CA TYR A 200 -8.37 14.33 -5.24
C TYR A 200 -8.15 13.28 -4.17
N GLU A 201 -7.44 13.68 -3.13
CA GLU A 201 -7.17 12.85 -1.96
C GLU A 201 -7.60 13.58 -0.69
N MET A 202 -7.76 12.83 0.39
CA MET A 202 -8.01 13.38 1.72
C MET A 202 -7.07 12.74 2.72
N GLU A 203 -6.41 13.56 3.53
CA GLU A 203 -5.69 13.08 4.69
C GLU A 203 -6.64 12.96 5.87
N VAL A 204 -6.85 11.74 6.34
CA VAL A 204 -7.82 11.42 7.38
C VAL A 204 -7.12 10.77 8.56
N VAL A 205 -7.35 11.29 9.77
CA VAL A 205 -6.85 10.72 11.03
C VAL A 205 -8.02 10.27 11.89
N ARG A 206 -7.92 9.05 12.40
CA ARG A 206 -8.91 8.48 13.32
C ARG A 206 -8.21 7.88 14.54
N ASP A 207 -8.69 8.24 15.73
CA ASP A 207 -8.15 7.74 16.99
C ASP A 207 -8.90 6.48 17.52
N LYS A 208 -8.42 5.94 18.64
CA LYS A 208 -9.07 4.77 19.29
C LYS A 208 -10.44 5.09 19.91
N ALA A 209 -10.74 6.35 20.16
CA ALA A 209 -12.04 6.81 20.67
C ALA A 209 -13.06 7.09 19.57
N ASP A 210 -12.70 6.76 18.33
CA ASP A 210 -13.54 6.94 17.14
C ASP A 210 -13.71 8.41 16.71
N ASN A 211 -12.87 9.31 17.18
CA ASN A 211 -12.78 10.65 16.62
C ASN A 211 -12.14 10.58 15.25
N CYS A 212 -12.82 11.14 14.27
CA CYS A 212 -12.34 11.16 12.88
C CYS A 212 -12.25 12.60 12.41
N ILE A 213 -11.08 13.02 11.95
CA ILE A 213 -10.84 14.35 11.42
C ILE A 213 -10.23 14.27 10.02
N ILE A 214 -10.61 15.20 9.16
CA ILE A 214 -9.98 15.43 7.88
C ILE A 214 -8.96 16.55 8.09
N ILE A 215 -7.69 16.24 7.90
CA ILE A 215 -6.59 17.22 8.06
C ILE A 215 -6.64 18.21 6.90
N CYS A 216 -6.69 17.71 5.68
CA CYS A 216 -6.81 18.52 4.47
C CYS A 216 -7.38 17.69 3.30
N SER A 217 -7.87 18.40 2.30
CA SER A 217 -8.05 17.88 0.95
C SER A 217 -6.83 18.20 0.12
N ILE A 218 -6.47 17.30 -0.78
CA ILE A 218 -5.31 17.39 -1.64
C ILE A 218 -5.79 17.28 -3.09
N GLU A 219 -5.29 18.16 -3.96
CA GLU A 219 -5.53 18.09 -5.41
C GLU A 219 -4.22 17.72 -6.10
N ASN A 220 -4.25 16.68 -6.93
CA ASN A 220 -3.18 16.38 -7.86
C ASN A 220 -3.36 17.24 -9.11
N VAL A 221 -2.35 18.04 -9.46
CA VAL A 221 -2.42 18.96 -10.62
C VAL A 221 -2.44 18.18 -11.91
N ASP A 222 -1.68 17.09 -11.97
CA ASP A 222 -1.71 16.17 -13.09
C ASP A 222 -2.96 15.29 -13.05
N PRO A 223 -3.52 14.94 -14.21
CA PRO A 223 -4.72 14.11 -14.26
C PRO A 223 -4.44 12.65 -13.86
N MET A 224 -5.49 11.93 -13.53
CA MET A 224 -5.45 10.50 -13.26
C MET A 224 -4.70 9.76 -14.38
N GLY A 225 -3.79 8.86 -13.96
CA GLY A 225 -2.86 8.13 -14.84
C GLY A 225 -1.40 8.54 -14.66
N VAL A 226 -1.12 9.69 -14.05
CA VAL A 226 0.20 10.05 -13.54
C VAL A 226 0.31 9.51 -12.11
N HIS A 227 1.45 8.91 -11.77
CA HIS A 227 1.66 8.42 -10.40
C HIS A 227 1.68 9.60 -9.43
N THR A 228 0.98 9.49 -8.30
CA THR A 228 0.85 10.57 -7.31
C THR A 228 2.20 11.08 -6.79
N GLY A 229 3.19 10.22 -6.64
CA GLY A 229 4.56 10.58 -6.28
C GLY A 229 5.31 11.41 -7.33
N ASP A 230 4.82 11.42 -8.57
CA ASP A 230 5.40 12.16 -9.70
C ASP A 230 4.58 13.41 -10.06
N SER A 231 3.45 13.62 -9.39
CA SER A 231 2.54 14.75 -9.60
C SER A 231 2.82 15.89 -8.62
N ILE A 232 2.47 17.10 -9.04
CA ILE A 232 2.42 18.26 -8.13
C ILE A 232 1.13 18.18 -7.34
N THR A 233 1.25 18.11 -6.02
CA THR A 233 0.11 18.09 -5.10
C THR A 233 -0.07 19.44 -4.42
N VAL A 234 -1.32 19.87 -4.29
CA VAL A 234 -1.69 21.14 -3.63
C VAL A 234 -2.66 20.84 -2.48
N ALA A 235 -2.34 21.32 -1.30
CA ALA A 235 -3.17 21.21 -0.11
C ALA A 235 -3.35 22.60 0.54
N PRO A 236 -4.59 23.01 0.89
CA PRO A 236 -5.85 22.36 0.52
C PRO A 236 -6.13 22.41 -0.98
N ALA A 237 -7.02 21.53 -1.46
CA ALA A 237 -7.43 21.50 -2.87
C ALA A 237 -7.93 22.89 -3.33
N LEU A 238 -7.56 23.29 -4.53
CA LEU A 238 -7.85 24.62 -5.07
C LEU A 238 -9.22 24.70 -5.76
N THR A 239 -9.78 23.55 -6.19
CA THR A 239 -11.03 23.50 -7.00
C THR A 239 -12.06 22.53 -6.40
#